data_5e80a2d36fed1b61def64a13834e0c78
#
_entry.id   5e80a2d36fed1b61def64a13834e0c78
#
_cell.length_a   1.000
_cell.length_b   1.000
_cell.length_c   1.000
_cell.angle_alpha   90.00
_cell.angle_beta   90.00
_cell.angle_gamma   90.00
#
_symmetry.space_group_name_H-M   'P 1'
#
loop_
_entity.id
_entity.type
_entity.pdbx_description
1 polymer ?
#
loop_
_entity_poly.entity_id
_entity_poly.type
_entity_poly.pdbx_seq_one_letter_code
_entity_poly.pdbx_strand_id
1 'polypeptide(L)'
;MAPAPPSRREFALVLVLLLGILYFSNSRVPDYLAAVPSPALSYNEPSSIVSTLQEETPQIYDTRLTWGTNEVPQTKVVASVPGWSIIDRLYIFRGVVYIVSDEPENVPDPEDMYSKGLEIEPGRAAEDARLPDGEDIRIISTAEAKDLFGTGASVIDGVTYFVNDHPQFIRHYYHWSAELYFGYWRTYSSLDPSITTEGKTALPPPRRMFFNRVDAFRWRDPTDMNQLVLRSSFPDLTMEFLDDWDDRVKMGVPFVFDRVVLADRSAAMRAYNYQRYQRTAAVAFPLPGSMNWWMTIRNNVVQFAGMDPTTGSGTTSNPVITYISRQAWGRRMLIKEDHELLVKELYRLRDENGWEVNIVLAEKMNRVEQIQLAARTTIMLGVHGNGLTNLVWMHPTPRATVMEFFFPGGFAHDYEYTARSLGITHYGFWGSASFTSPDTPVNAYPEGFQGDAIPINGAAVARLCFDRLTLALEVDD
;
A
#
# COMPACT_ATOMS: atom_id res chain seq x y z
N MET A 1 -39.55 12.61 49.87
CA MET A 1 -38.38 11.85 50.37
C MET A 1 -37.13 12.53 49.84
N ALA A 2 -36.27 13.04 50.68
CA ALA A 2 -34.98 13.60 50.28
C ALA A 2 -34.08 12.46 49.82
N PRO A 3 -33.25 12.63 48.78
CA PRO A 3 -32.34 11.62 48.32
C PRO A 3 -31.31 11.33 49.44
N ALA A 4 -30.90 10.06 49.56
CA ALA A 4 -29.92 9.62 50.54
C ALA A 4 -28.57 10.28 50.23
N PRO A 5 -27.74 10.61 51.25
CA PRO A 5 -26.42 11.18 51.03
C PRO A 5 -25.50 10.17 50.29
N PRO A 6 -24.61 10.65 49.41
CA PRO A 6 -23.73 9.78 48.65
C PRO A 6 -22.84 8.93 49.54
N SER A 7 -22.62 7.70 49.13
CA SER A 7 -21.75 6.76 49.83
C SER A 7 -20.28 7.19 49.76
N ARG A 8 -19.47 6.72 50.71
CA ARG A 8 -18.00 7.01 50.75
C ARG A 8 -17.30 6.64 49.41
N ARG A 9 -17.81 5.65 48.68
CA ARG A 9 -17.27 5.24 47.36
C ARG A 9 -17.64 6.25 46.27
N GLU A 10 -18.84 6.77 46.27
CA GLU A 10 -19.27 7.80 45.31
C GLU A 10 -18.54 9.12 45.54
N PHE A 11 -18.28 9.47 46.82
CA PHE A 11 -17.49 10.66 47.16
C PHE A 11 -16.03 10.52 46.69
N ALA A 12 -15.43 9.33 46.82
CA ALA A 12 -14.07 9.04 46.36
C ALA A 12 -13.97 9.09 44.79
N LEU A 13 -14.98 8.60 44.08
CA LEU A 13 -15.04 8.65 42.63
C LEU A 13 -15.17 10.09 42.10
N VAL A 14 -16.02 10.91 42.74
CA VAL A 14 -16.15 12.32 42.40
C VAL A 14 -14.87 13.11 42.67
N LEU A 15 -14.19 12.79 43.78
CA LEU A 15 -12.91 13.41 44.10
C LEU A 15 -11.80 13.06 43.11
N VAL A 16 -11.72 11.79 42.66
CA VAL A 16 -10.76 11.34 41.66
C VAL A 16 -11.05 12.00 40.31
N LEU A 17 -12.33 12.14 39.93
CA LEU A 17 -12.74 12.86 38.69
C LEU A 17 -12.38 14.35 38.77
N LEU A 18 -12.62 15.02 39.90
CA LEU A 18 -12.26 16.42 40.09
C LEU A 18 -10.74 16.65 40.07
N LEU A 19 -9.98 15.75 40.74
CA LEU A 19 -8.52 15.80 40.68
C LEU A 19 -7.95 15.52 39.31
N GLY A 20 -8.59 14.62 38.51
CA GLY A 20 -8.28 14.38 37.12
C GLY A 20 -8.52 15.62 36.27
N ILE A 21 -9.66 16.27 36.39
CA ILE A 21 -9.98 17.51 35.68
C ILE A 21 -9.02 18.63 36.06
N LEU A 22 -8.69 18.80 37.34
CA LEU A 22 -7.71 19.79 37.81
C LEU A 22 -6.29 19.47 37.30
N TYR A 23 -5.90 18.22 37.24
CA TYR A 23 -4.62 17.80 36.65
C TYR A 23 -4.53 18.10 35.17
N PHE A 24 -5.56 17.77 34.38
CA PHE A 24 -5.60 18.06 32.95
C PHE A 24 -5.79 19.55 32.63
N SER A 25 -6.49 20.33 33.47
CA SER A 25 -6.62 21.76 33.28
C SER A 25 -5.38 22.57 33.73
N ASN A 26 -4.51 21.98 34.55
CA ASN A 26 -3.28 22.61 35.03
C ASN A 26 -2.01 22.04 34.36
N SER A 27 -2.14 21.03 33.49
CA SER A 27 -1.05 20.62 32.59
C SER A 27 -0.90 21.69 31.53
N ARG A 28 0.04 22.62 31.74
CA ARG A 28 0.53 23.51 30.69
C ARG A 28 0.96 22.59 29.54
N VAL A 29 0.31 22.75 28.39
CA VAL A 29 0.83 22.22 27.14
C VAL A 29 2.26 22.71 27.02
N PRO A 30 3.27 21.85 26.90
CA PRO A 30 4.63 22.33 26.72
C PRO A 30 4.67 23.19 25.47
N ASP A 31 5.21 24.39 25.57
CA ASP A 31 5.47 25.33 24.45
C ASP A 31 6.51 24.73 23.47
N TYR A 32 6.18 23.68 22.75
CA TYR A 32 6.95 23.19 21.62
C TYR A 32 6.62 23.93 20.30
N LEU A 33 5.77 24.96 20.35
CA LEU A 33 5.42 25.77 19.17
C LEU A 33 6.13 27.13 19.14
N ALA A 34 7.03 27.42 20.07
CA ALA A 34 7.71 28.72 20.15
C ALA A 34 9.21 28.59 19.88
N ALA A 35 9.64 28.02 18.77
CA ALA A 35 11.00 28.22 18.22
C ALA A 35 11.15 27.67 16.80
N VAL A 36 10.25 28.00 15.89
CA VAL A 36 10.60 28.02 14.47
C VAL A 36 10.72 29.51 14.12
N PRO A 37 11.92 30.03 13.84
CA PRO A 37 12.02 31.37 13.29
C PRO A 37 11.32 31.34 11.92
N SER A 38 10.18 32.00 11.82
CA SER A 38 9.57 32.29 10.53
C SER A 38 10.60 33.05 9.72
N PRO A 39 10.98 32.60 8.51
CA PRO A 39 11.72 33.45 7.60
C PRO A 39 10.83 34.67 7.38
N ALA A 40 11.39 35.85 7.63
CA ALA A 40 10.73 37.11 7.33
C ALA A 40 10.41 37.11 5.83
N LEU A 41 9.16 36.77 5.49
CA LEU A 41 8.64 37.03 4.17
C LEU A 41 8.58 38.55 4.02
N SER A 42 9.56 39.12 3.31
CA SER A 42 9.43 40.47 2.79
C SER A 42 8.22 40.45 1.85
N TYR A 43 7.13 41.03 2.28
CA TYR A 43 6.02 41.37 1.40
C TYR A 43 6.54 42.43 0.43
N ASN A 44 7.00 42.00 -0.73
CA ASN A 44 6.97 42.85 -1.89
C ASN A 44 5.50 43.04 -2.26
N GLU A 45 5.05 44.29 -2.38
CA GLU A 45 3.71 44.55 -2.89
C GLU A 45 3.46 43.75 -4.16
N PRO A 46 2.28 43.09 -4.30
CA PRO A 46 1.98 42.33 -5.48
C PRO A 46 1.97 43.31 -6.67
N SER A 47 3.04 43.26 -7.48
CA SER A 47 2.93 43.72 -8.86
C SER A 47 1.72 43.03 -9.43
N SER A 48 0.76 43.78 -9.93
CA SER A 48 -0.52 43.36 -10.50
C SER A 48 -0.34 42.28 -11.56
N ILE A 49 -0.23 41.04 -11.13
CA ILE A 49 -0.61 39.91 -11.96
C ILE A 49 -2.11 39.79 -11.79
N VAL A 50 -2.84 40.69 -12.43
CA VAL A 50 -4.16 40.34 -12.95
C VAL A 50 -3.88 39.37 -14.07
N SER A 51 -3.64 38.10 -13.71
CA SER A 51 -3.89 37.01 -14.66
C SER A 51 -5.34 37.21 -15.05
N THR A 52 -5.59 37.50 -16.30
CA THR A 52 -6.89 37.31 -16.94
C THR A 52 -7.28 35.87 -16.62
N LEU A 53 -8.02 35.69 -15.51
CA LEU A 53 -8.87 34.54 -15.37
C LEU A 53 -9.76 34.62 -16.61
N GLN A 54 -9.50 33.79 -17.61
CA GLN A 54 -10.50 33.51 -18.62
C GLN A 54 -11.76 33.22 -17.79
N GLU A 55 -12.83 33.94 -18.05
CA GLU A 55 -14.15 33.59 -17.52
C GLU A 55 -14.43 32.19 -18.07
N GLU A 56 -14.02 31.17 -17.29
CA GLU A 56 -14.47 29.81 -17.51
C GLU A 56 -15.98 29.89 -17.34
N THR A 57 -16.70 29.63 -18.41
CA THR A 57 -18.14 29.43 -18.41
C THR A 57 -18.43 28.50 -17.25
N PRO A 58 -19.28 28.87 -16.26
CA PRO A 58 -19.53 28.02 -15.11
C PRO A 58 -19.95 26.64 -15.61
N GLN A 59 -19.09 25.64 -15.38
CA GLN A 59 -19.44 24.24 -15.67
C GLN A 59 -20.53 23.85 -14.68
N ILE A 60 -21.71 23.58 -15.21
CA ILE A 60 -22.75 22.93 -14.44
C ILE A 60 -22.26 21.50 -14.22
N TYR A 61 -21.91 21.17 -12.97
CA TYR A 61 -21.60 19.79 -12.58
C TYR A 61 -22.90 18.98 -12.69
N ASP A 62 -22.99 18.16 -13.73
CA ASP A 62 -24.08 17.20 -13.85
C ASP A 62 -23.79 16.03 -12.89
N THR A 63 -24.44 16.06 -11.71
CA THR A 63 -24.34 15.00 -10.71
C THR A 63 -25.18 13.77 -11.08
N ARG A 64 -25.85 13.79 -12.24
CA ARG A 64 -26.75 12.73 -12.66
C ARG A 64 -26.54 12.36 -14.12
N LEU A 65 -26.22 11.10 -14.38
CA LEU A 65 -26.28 10.50 -15.70
C LEU A 65 -27.74 10.17 -16.02
N THR A 66 -28.33 10.88 -16.98
CA THR A 66 -29.75 10.70 -17.36
C THR A 66 -29.83 10.11 -18.77
N TRP A 67 -30.52 9.00 -18.92
CA TRP A 67 -30.80 8.36 -20.22
C TRP A 67 -32.26 8.49 -20.64
N GLY A 68 -33.19 8.78 -19.71
CA GLY A 68 -34.61 8.98 -20.03
C GLY A 68 -35.25 7.77 -20.69
N THR A 69 -35.65 7.94 -21.95
CA THR A 69 -36.21 6.86 -22.80
C THR A 69 -35.15 6.07 -23.58
N ASN A 70 -33.89 6.55 -23.63
CA ASN A 70 -32.79 5.87 -24.30
C ASN A 70 -32.34 4.62 -23.53
N GLU A 71 -31.41 3.90 -24.10
CA GLU A 71 -30.73 2.78 -23.43
C GLU A 71 -29.85 3.25 -22.28
N VAL A 72 -29.68 2.40 -21.28
CA VAL A 72 -28.75 2.62 -20.18
C VAL A 72 -27.32 2.53 -20.73
N PRO A 73 -26.43 3.49 -20.45
CA PRO A 73 -25.03 3.40 -20.90
C PRO A 73 -24.36 2.16 -20.35
N GLN A 74 -23.79 1.33 -21.23
CA GLN A 74 -23.16 0.08 -20.86
C GLN A 74 -21.86 0.29 -20.08
N THR A 75 -21.58 -0.63 -19.19
CA THR A 75 -20.30 -0.78 -18.50
C THR A 75 -19.23 -1.19 -19.51
N LYS A 76 -18.01 -0.68 -19.33
CA LYS A 76 -16.85 -1.12 -20.10
C LYS A 76 -15.78 -1.67 -19.16
N VAL A 77 -15.49 -2.96 -19.27
CA VAL A 77 -14.32 -3.56 -18.66
C VAL A 77 -13.10 -3.21 -19.50
N VAL A 78 -12.24 -2.34 -19.00
CA VAL A 78 -11.07 -1.81 -19.73
C VAL A 78 -9.89 -2.79 -19.64
N ALA A 79 -9.67 -3.37 -18.47
CA ALA A 79 -8.70 -4.42 -18.22
C ALA A 79 -9.16 -5.25 -17.02
N SER A 80 -8.89 -6.54 -17.03
CA SER A 80 -9.21 -7.43 -15.92
C SER A 80 -8.25 -8.61 -15.85
N VAL A 81 -7.82 -8.89 -14.63
CA VAL A 81 -7.20 -10.15 -14.21
C VAL A 81 -7.82 -10.50 -12.86
N PRO A 82 -7.82 -11.76 -12.42
CA PRO A 82 -8.52 -12.13 -11.18
C PRO A 82 -8.19 -11.21 -10.00
N GLY A 83 -9.23 -10.62 -9.41
CA GLY A 83 -9.15 -9.69 -8.28
C GLY A 83 -8.63 -8.30 -8.58
N TRP A 84 -8.36 -7.96 -9.85
CA TRP A 84 -7.91 -6.64 -10.27
C TRP A 84 -8.55 -6.25 -11.58
N SER A 85 -9.45 -5.27 -11.57
CA SER A 85 -10.18 -4.83 -12.76
C SER A 85 -10.23 -3.32 -12.88
N ILE A 86 -10.15 -2.81 -14.12
CA ILE A 86 -10.42 -1.41 -14.44
C ILE A 86 -11.75 -1.39 -15.20
N ILE A 87 -12.72 -0.67 -14.65
CA ILE A 87 -14.10 -0.69 -15.12
C ILE A 87 -14.61 0.75 -15.25
N ASP A 88 -15.06 1.13 -16.45
CA ASP A 88 -15.78 2.38 -16.66
C ASP A 88 -17.28 2.13 -16.55
N ARG A 89 -18.00 3.03 -15.88
CA ARG A 89 -19.44 2.97 -15.61
C ARG A 89 -19.84 1.68 -14.85
N LEU A 90 -19.21 1.47 -13.69
CA LEU A 90 -19.67 0.46 -12.74
C LEU A 90 -20.89 1.01 -11.99
N TYR A 91 -21.99 0.24 -12.01
CA TYR A 91 -23.21 0.63 -11.31
C TYR A 91 -23.32 -0.03 -9.94
N ILE A 92 -23.91 0.70 -8.98
CA ILE A 92 -24.28 0.17 -7.67
C ILE A 92 -25.72 0.55 -7.38
N PHE A 93 -26.50 -0.43 -6.96
CA PHE A 93 -27.87 -0.21 -6.56
C PHE A 93 -28.28 -1.17 -5.45
N ARG A 94 -28.77 -0.64 -4.32
CA ARG A 94 -29.21 -1.40 -3.14
C ARG A 94 -28.19 -2.42 -2.63
N GLY A 95 -26.92 -2.08 -2.65
CA GLY A 95 -25.84 -2.92 -2.14
C GLY A 95 -25.31 -3.96 -3.13
N VAL A 96 -25.86 -4.04 -4.33
CA VAL A 96 -25.41 -4.94 -5.38
C VAL A 96 -24.60 -4.17 -6.42
N VAL A 97 -23.51 -4.75 -6.88
CA VAL A 97 -22.69 -4.25 -8.00
C VAL A 97 -23.27 -4.75 -9.31
N TYR A 98 -23.41 -3.86 -10.29
CA TYR A 98 -23.97 -4.22 -11.60
C TYR A 98 -23.00 -3.87 -12.72
N ILE A 99 -22.84 -4.83 -13.64
CA ILE A 99 -22.20 -4.66 -14.92
C ILE A 99 -23.34 -4.69 -15.97
N VAL A 100 -23.55 -3.55 -16.62
CA VAL A 100 -24.57 -3.43 -17.68
C VAL A 100 -23.91 -3.78 -19.01
N SER A 101 -24.32 -4.88 -19.62
CA SER A 101 -23.80 -5.35 -20.92
C SER A 101 -24.85 -6.17 -21.66
N ASP A 102 -25.01 -5.88 -22.95
CA ASP A 102 -25.83 -6.70 -23.85
C ASP A 102 -25.06 -7.87 -24.47
N GLU A 103 -23.73 -7.94 -24.16
CA GLU A 103 -22.81 -9.01 -24.57
C GLU A 103 -22.16 -9.62 -23.32
N PRO A 104 -22.93 -10.33 -22.46
CA PRO A 104 -22.43 -10.86 -21.17
C PRO A 104 -21.25 -11.83 -21.32
N GLU A 105 -21.12 -12.49 -22.47
CA GLU A 105 -20.01 -13.38 -22.81
C GLU A 105 -18.66 -12.66 -22.95
N ASN A 106 -18.65 -11.35 -23.16
CA ASN A 106 -17.46 -10.52 -23.23
C ASN A 106 -17.04 -9.93 -21.86
N VAL A 107 -17.83 -10.18 -20.82
CA VAL A 107 -17.54 -9.77 -19.44
C VAL A 107 -16.77 -10.91 -18.75
N PRO A 108 -15.67 -10.62 -18.03
CA PRO A 108 -14.99 -11.63 -17.22
C PRO A 108 -15.94 -12.29 -16.21
N ASP A 109 -15.62 -13.51 -15.80
CA ASP A 109 -16.39 -14.23 -14.80
C ASP A 109 -16.53 -13.37 -13.52
N PRO A 110 -17.73 -13.13 -13.00
CA PRO A 110 -17.94 -12.42 -11.74
C PRO A 110 -17.11 -12.93 -10.58
N GLU A 111 -16.87 -14.25 -10.49
CA GLU A 111 -16.04 -14.87 -9.46
C GLU A 111 -14.56 -14.44 -9.54
N ASP A 112 -14.07 -14.05 -10.71
CA ASP A 112 -12.73 -13.51 -10.91
C ASP A 112 -12.63 -12.00 -10.63
N MET A 113 -13.77 -11.31 -10.49
CA MET A 113 -13.78 -9.86 -10.26
C MET A 113 -14.19 -9.50 -8.83
N TYR A 114 -15.12 -10.24 -8.23
CA TYR A 114 -15.76 -9.87 -6.98
C TYR A 114 -16.03 -11.08 -6.09
N SER A 115 -16.07 -10.89 -4.79
CA SER A 115 -16.39 -11.91 -3.80
C SER A 115 -17.36 -11.39 -2.76
N LYS A 116 -17.81 -12.23 -1.85
CA LYS A 116 -18.61 -11.79 -0.68
C LYS A 116 -17.83 -10.94 0.32
N GLY A 117 -16.52 -10.74 0.13
CA GLY A 117 -15.68 -9.96 1.04
C GLY A 117 -15.62 -10.51 2.46
N LEU A 118 -15.77 -11.82 2.62
CA LEU A 118 -15.69 -12.50 3.92
C LEU A 118 -14.23 -12.71 4.34
N GLU A 119 -14.04 -13.00 5.62
CA GLU A 119 -12.73 -13.35 6.18
C GLU A 119 -12.09 -14.54 5.43
N ILE A 120 -10.78 -14.45 5.20
CA ILE A 120 -10.02 -15.49 4.52
C ILE A 120 -9.62 -16.53 5.55
N GLU A 121 -10.31 -17.65 5.51
CA GLU A 121 -10.02 -18.84 6.28
C GLU A 121 -9.54 -19.97 5.35
N PRO A 122 -8.70 -20.90 5.86
CA PRO A 122 -8.22 -22.02 5.06
C PRO A 122 -9.30 -23.08 4.81
N GLY A 123 -9.19 -23.77 3.67
CA GLY A 123 -10.02 -24.92 3.35
C GLY A 123 -11.12 -24.63 2.34
N ARG A 124 -11.50 -25.69 1.59
CA ARG A 124 -12.42 -25.62 0.45
C ARG A 124 -13.78 -25.00 0.79
N ALA A 125 -14.36 -25.40 1.93
CA ALA A 125 -15.66 -24.87 2.34
C ALA A 125 -15.63 -23.34 2.57
N ALA A 126 -14.52 -22.82 3.12
CA ALA A 126 -14.34 -21.39 3.29
C ALA A 126 -14.07 -20.66 1.95
N GLU A 127 -13.40 -21.31 1.02
CA GLU A 127 -13.21 -20.79 -0.34
C GLU A 127 -14.57 -20.70 -1.06
N ASP A 128 -15.37 -21.76 -1.03
CA ASP A 128 -16.71 -21.78 -1.65
C ASP A 128 -17.66 -20.77 -1.00
N ALA A 129 -17.58 -20.54 0.31
CA ALA A 129 -18.39 -19.56 1.02
C ALA A 129 -18.09 -18.11 0.60
N ARG A 130 -16.90 -17.82 0.06
CA ARG A 130 -16.52 -16.49 -0.42
C ARG A 130 -16.95 -16.21 -1.86
N LEU A 131 -17.40 -17.21 -2.60
CA LEU A 131 -17.86 -17.00 -3.98
C LEU A 131 -19.07 -16.05 -4.01
N PRO A 132 -19.11 -15.12 -4.97
CA PRO A 132 -20.22 -14.18 -5.07
C PRO A 132 -21.49 -14.88 -5.57
N ASP A 133 -22.62 -14.24 -5.29
CA ASP A 133 -23.90 -14.58 -5.90
C ASP A 133 -24.61 -13.34 -6.44
N GLY A 134 -25.87 -13.47 -6.85
CA GLY A 134 -26.63 -12.38 -7.42
C GLY A 134 -26.99 -11.22 -6.44
N GLU A 135 -26.69 -11.38 -5.14
CA GLU A 135 -26.81 -10.31 -4.14
C GLU A 135 -25.50 -9.52 -3.99
N ASP A 136 -24.40 -9.98 -4.58
CA ASP A 136 -23.10 -9.32 -4.53
C ASP A 136 -22.80 -8.59 -5.86
N ILE A 137 -22.88 -9.31 -6.99
CA ILE A 137 -22.60 -8.79 -8.32
C ILE A 137 -23.52 -9.43 -9.37
N ARG A 138 -23.97 -8.63 -10.34
CA ARG A 138 -24.82 -9.10 -11.45
C ARG A 138 -24.39 -8.49 -12.78
N ILE A 139 -24.40 -9.32 -13.81
CA ILE A 139 -24.34 -8.87 -15.20
C ILE A 139 -25.80 -8.80 -15.69
N ILE A 140 -26.23 -7.63 -16.18
CA ILE A 140 -27.59 -7.39 -16.65
C ILE A 140 -27.57 -6.68 -18.00
N SER A 141 -28.60 -6.92 -18.83
CA SER A 141 -28.78 -6.22 -20.09
C SER A 141 -29.16 -4.74 -19.87
N THR A 142 -29.03 -3.93 -20.94
CA THR A 142 -29.48 -2.53 -20.94
C THR A 142 -30.99 -2.42 -20.66
N ALA A 143 -31.79 -3.38 -21.12
CA ALA A 143 -33.23 -3.45 -20.88
C ALA A 143 -33.53 -3.71 -19.39
N GLU A 144 -32.92 -4.73 -18.78
CA GLU A 144 -33.06 -5.03 -17.36
C GLU A 144 -32.56 -3.86 -16.48
N ALA A 145 -31.45 -3.24 -16.88
CA ALA A 145 -30.91 -2.08 -16.18
C ALA A 145 -31.89 -0.90 -16.21
N LYS A 146 -32.58 -0.68 -17.32
CA LYS A 146 -33.60 0.36 -17.47
C LYS A 146 -34.80 0.13 -16.55
N ASP A 147 -35.28 -1.10 -16.49
CA ASP A 147 -36.38 -1.48 -15.59
C ASP A 147 -35.98 -1.33 -14.13
N LEU A 148 -34.74 -1.65 -13.80
CA LEU A 148 -34.22 -1.61 -12.43
C LEU A 148 -33.84 -0.21 -11.95
N PHE A 149 -33.16 0.59 -12.79
CA PHE A 149 -32.59 1.89 -12.45
C PHE A 149 -33.49 3.07 -12.83
N GLY A 150 -34.51 2.84 -13.64
CA GLY A 150 -35.40 3.89 -14.15
C GLY A 150 -34.70 4.77 -15.19
N THR A 151 -34.73 6.09 -15.01
CA THR A 151 -34.35 7.08 -16.04
C THR A 151 -32.93 7.65 -15.89
N GLY A 152 -32.17 7.27 -14.86
CA GLY A 152 -30.84 7.80 -14.62
C GLY A 152 -30.20 7.29 -13.34
N ALA A 153 -28.92 7.59 -13.14
CA ALA A 153 -28.13 7.25 -11.94
C ALA A 153 -27.37 8.47 -11.42
N SER A 154 -27.06 8.51 -10.14
CA SER A 154 -26.18 9.52 -9.53
C SER A 154 -24.73 9.23 -9.90
N VAL A 155 -24.00 10.23 -10.40
CA VAL A 155 -22.62 10.07 -10.87
C VAL A 155 -21.64 10.21 -9.71
N ILE A 156 -20.70 9.29 -9.64
CA ILE A 156 -19.49 9.36 -8.80
C ILE A 156 -18.30 9.54 -9.74
N ASP A 157 -17.89 10.80 -9.92
CA ASP A 157 -16.92 11.19 -10.92
C ASP A 157 -15.46 10.85 -10.54
N GLY A 158 -14.63 10.74 -11.57
CA GLY A 158 -13.20 10.47 -11.49
C GLY A 158 -12.86 9.04 -11.10
N VAL A 159 -11.56 8.81 -10.86
CA VAL A 159 -11.03 7.46 -10.59
C VAL A 159 -11.25 7.07 -9.13
N THR A 160 -11.88 5.92 -8.92
CA THR A 160 -12.15 5.34 -7.59
C THR A 160 -11.36 4.04 -7.42
N TYR A 161 -10.55 3.94 -6.37
CA TYR A 161 -9.97 2.69 -5.90
C TYR A 161 -11.01 1.99 -5.00
N PHE A 162 -11.69 0.98 -5.53
CA PHE A 162 -12.74 0.27 -4.84
C PHE A 162 -12.20 -1.02 -4.22
N VAL A 163 -12.21 -1.11 -2.88
CA VAL A 163 -11.67 -2.22 -2.10
C VAL A 163 -12.82 -3.08 -1.59
N ASN A 164 -12.94 -4.32 -2.07
CA ASN A 164 -13.90 -5.32 -1.56
C ASN A 164 -13.25 -6.33 -0.61
N ASP A 165 -12.19 -5.94 0.10
CA ASP A 165 -11.48 -6.82 1.02
C ASP A 165 -12.09 -6.79 2.43
N HIS A 166 -12.09 -7.96 3.11
CA HIS A 166 -12.28 -8.03 4.55
C HIS A 166 -11.17 -7.26 5.29
N PRO A 167 -11.44 -6.63 6.45
CA PRO A 167 -10.44 -5.83 7.18
C PRO A 167 -9.22 -6.61 7.69
N GLN A 168 -9.20 -7.92 7.59
CA GLN A 168 -8.21 -8.83 8.17
C GLN A 168 -6.75 -8.45 7.90
N PHE A 169 -6.42 -8.00 6.66
CA PHE A 169 -5.06 -7.66 6.24
C PHE A 169 -4.82 -6.15 6.10
N ILE A 170 -5.87 -5.35 6.08
CA ILE A 170 -5.81 -3.91 5.78
C ILE A 170 -4.95 -3.14 6.80
N ARG A 171 -4.99 -3.54 8.09
CA ARG A 171 -4.24 -2.89 9.17
C ARG A 171 -2.77 -3.28 9.26
N HIS A 172 -2.22 -3.92 8.25
CA HIS A 172 -0.82 -4.35 8.25
C HIS A 172 -0.04 -3.62 7.16
N TYR A 173 1.02 -2.91 7.51
CA TYR A 173 1.77 -2.05 6.58
C TYR A 173 2.21 -2.78 5.31
N TYR A 174 2.73 -4.03 5.42
CA TYR A 174 3.08 -4.82 4.25
C TYR A 174 1.87 -5.14 3.37
N HIS A 175 0.81 -5.72 3.93
CA HIS A 175 -0.36 -6.14 3.16
C HIS A 175 -1.12 -4.95 2.55
N TRP A 176 -1.05 -3.79 3.19
CA TRP A 176 -1.61 -2.57 2.63
C TRP A 176 -0.69 -1.97 1.56
N SER A 177 0.58 -1.68 1.88
CA SER A 177 1.49 -0.94 1.00
C SER A 177 2.08 -1.77 -0.13
N ALA A 178 2.49 -3.04 0.14
CA ALA A 178 3.18 -3.90 -0.82
C ALA A 178 2.27 -4.95 -1.49
N GLU A 179 0.99 -5.03 -1.10
CA GLU A 179 0.01 -5.87 -1.79
C GLU A 179 -1.16 -5.04 -2.32
N LEU A 180 -2.03 -4.47 -1.45
CA LEU A 180 -3.23 -3.75 -1.87
C LEU A 180 -2.90 -2.50 -2.69
N TYR A 181 -2.15 -1.57 -2.10
CA TYR A 181 -1.82 -0.29 -2.74
C TYR A 181 -0.87 -0.46 -3.94
N PHE A 182 0.06 -1.39 -3.82
CA PHE A 182 0.98 -1.81 -4.87
C PHE A 182 0.22 -2.40 -6.06
N GLY A 183 -0.72 -3.31 -5.80
CA GLY A 183 -1.58 -3.91 -6.82
C GLY A 183 -2.51 -2.88 -7.49
N TYR A 184 -3.08 -1.94 -6.73
CA TYR A 184 -3.88 -0.85 -7.27
C TYR A 184 -3.10 -0.01 -8.27
N TRP A 185 -1.93 0.49 -7.85
CA TRP A 185 -1.15 1.33 -8.74
C TRP A 185 -0.61 0.52 -9.92
N ARG A 186 -0.22 -0.75 -9.71
CA ARG A 186 0.19 -1.63 -10.81
C ARG A 186 -0.93 -1.83 -11.82
N THR A 187 -2.15 -2.06 -11.37
CA THR A 187 -3.33 -2.21 -12.23
C THR A 187 -3.64 -0.91 -12.95
N TYR A 188 -3.73 0.20 -12.23
CA TYR A 188 -4.09 1.48 -12.81
C TYR A 188 -3.02 1.99 -13.79
N SER A 189 -1.74 1.87 -13.45
CA SER A 189 -0.61 2.27 -14.29
C SER A 189 -0.48 1.44 -15.58
N SER A 190 -1.20 0.33 -15.70
CA SER A 190 -1.27 -0.44 -16.96
C SER A 190 -1.85 0.36 -18.13
N LEU A 191 -2.60 1.41 -17.84
CA LEU A 191 -3.16 2.32 -18.83
C LEU A 191 -2.13 3.33 -19.39
N ASP A 192 -0.96 3.45 -18.76
CA ASP A 192 0.12 4.35 -19.20
C ASP A 192 1.47 3.62 -19.24
N PRO A 193 1.80 2.96 -20.36
CA PRO A 193 3.10 2.29 -20.51
C PRO A 193 4.26 3.29 -20.68
N SER A 194 4.00 4.60 -20.73
CA SER A 194 5.01 5.65 -20.96
C SER A 194 5.49 6.32 -19.67
N ILE A 195 5.10 5.84 -18.49
CA ILE A 195 5.59 6.39 -17.21
C ILE A 195 7.13 6.45 -17.23
N THR A 196 7.66 7.66 -16.98
CA THR A 196 9.10 7.94 -17.09
C THR A 196 9.88 7.53 -15.84
N THR A 197 11.20 7.57 -15.91
CA THR A 197 12.10 7.36 -14.77
C THR A 197 11.89 8.38 -13.64
N GLU A 198 11.42 9.59 -13.98
CA GLU A 198 11.05 10.63 -13.02
C GLU A 198 9.63 10.42 -12.44
N GLY A 199 8.93 9.37 -12.85
CA GLY A 199 7.58 9.07 -12.41
C GLY A 199 6.49 9.95 -13.02
N LYS A 200 6.75 10.60 -14.17
CA LYS A 200 5.73 11.39 -14.87
C LYS A 200 4.74 10.46 -15.57
N THR A 201 3.46 10.77 -15.43
CA THR A 201 2.36 10.02 -16.02
C THR A 201 1.27 10.96 -16.55
N ALA A 202 0.57 10.52 -17.57
CA ALA A 202 -0.64 11.20 -18.09
C ALA A 202 -1.92 10.76 -17.36
N LEU A 203 -1.83 9.80 -16.42
CA LEU A 203 -3.01 9.29 -15.70
C LEU A 203 -3.54 10.34 -14.72
N PRO A 204 -4.86 10.60 -14.73
CA PRO A 204 -5.47 11.39 -13.65
C PRO A 204 -5.19 10.75 -12.29
N PRO A 205 -4.92 11.54 -11.25
CA PRO A 205 -4.77 10.98 -9.90
C PRO A 205 -6.10 10.37 -9.44
N PRO A 206 -6.08 9.29 -8.65
CA PRO A 206 -7.28 8.74 -8.06
C PRO A 206 -7.92 9.78 -7.12
N ARG A 207 -9.23 9.99 -7.25
CA ARG A 207 -9.97 10.96 -6.42
C ARG A 207 -10.42 10.39 -5.09
N ARG A 208 -10.68 9.06 -5.06
CA ARG A 208 -11.11 8.40 -3.83
C ARG A 208 -10.61 6.98 -3.70
N MET A 209 -10.55 6.53 -2.45
CA MET A 209 -10.39 5.13 -2.09
C MET A 209 -11.60 4.73 -1.26
N PHE A 210 -12.34 3.74 -1.74
CA PHE A 210 -13.62 3.34 -1.18
C PHE A 210 -13.57 1.91 -0.65
N PHE A 211 -13.79 1.75 0.63
CA PHE A 211 -13.84 0.47 1.35
C PHE A 211 -15.29 0.12 1.68
N ASN A 212 -15.91 -0.79 0.96
CA ASN A 212 -17.28 -1.20 1.23
C ASN A 212 -17.44 -2.19 2.41
N ARG A 213 -16.32 -2.71 2.96
CA ARG A 213 -16.32 -3.72 4.04
C ARG A 213 -15.52 -3.27 5.27
N VAL A 214 -14.89 -2.12 5.24
CA VAL A 214 -13.96 -1.65 6.29
C VAL A 214 -14.47 -0.34 6.86
N ASP A 215 -14.51 -0.24 8.19
CA ASP A 215 -14.81 1.02 8.88
C ASP A 215 -13.60 1.98 8.89
N ALA A 216 -13.87 3.25 9.20
CA ALA A 216 -12.87 4.31 9.16
C ALA A 216 -11.67 4.10 10.12
N PHE A 217 -11.76 3.17 11.07
CA PHE A 217 -10.70 2.90 12.05
C PHE A 217 -9.83 1.72 11.66
N ARG A 218 -10.32 0.79 10.81
CA ARG A 218 -9.65 -0.48 10.52
C ARG A 218 -8.73 -0.48 9.30
N TRP A 219 -8.42 0.68 8.71
CA TRP A 219 -7.44 0.78 7.62
C TRP A 219 -6.07 1.29 8.08
N ARG A 220 -6.01 1.95 9.25
CA ARG A 220 -4.76 2.47 9.80
C ARG A 220 -3.96 1.36 10.47
N ASP A 221 -2.69 1.26 10.11
CA ASP A 221 -1.78 0.31 10.75
C ASP A 221 -1.22 0.87 12.07
N PRO A 222 -0.74 -0.01 12.98
CA PRO A 222 -0.22 0.42 14.28
C PRO A 222 1.01 1.34 14.21
N THR A 223 1.70 1.38 13.08
CA THR A 223 2.91 2.20 12.88
C THR A 223 2.61 3.49 12.11
N ASP A 224 1.35 3.75 11.77
CA ASP A 224 0.87 4.89 11.02
C ASP A 224 1.48 5.04 9.59
N MET A 225 2.02 3.98 9.02
CA MET A 225 2.62 4.01 7.68
C MET A 225 1.58 4.04 6.56
N ASN A 226 0.46 3.32 6.69
CA ASN A 226 -0.58 3.28 5.66
C ASN A 226 -1.09 4.68 5.32
N GLN A 227 -1.43 5.47 6.35
CA GLN A 227 -1.94 6.82 6.15
C GLN A 227 -0.86 7.79 5.64
N LEU A 228 0.40 7.63 6.08
CA LEU A 228 1.50 8.42 5.56
C LEU A 228 1.67 8.18 4.06
N VAL A 229 1.79 6.91 3.65
CA VAL A 229 1.98 6.51 2.25
C VAL A 229 0.84 7.04 1.38
N LEU A 230 -0.42 6.85 1.81
CA LEU A 230 -1.56 7.32 1.02
C LEU A 230 -1.54 8.84 0.84
N ARG A 231 -1.36 9.60 1.94
CA ARG A 231 -1.42 11.07 1.92
C ARG A 231 -0.22 11.72 1.24
N SER A 232 0.95 11.08 1.28
CA SER A 232 2.12 11.54 0.53
C SER A 232 2.05 11.20 -0.97
N SER A 233 1.38 10.10 -1.33
CA SER A 233 1.18 9.74 -2.73
C SER A 233 0.13 10.61 -3.42
N PHE A 234 -1.03 10.79 -2.78
CA PHE A 234 -2.18 11.55 -3.30
C PHE A 234 -2.81 12.37 -2.17
N PRO A 235 -2.35 13.62 -1.92
CA PRO A 235 -2.82 14.45 -0.81
C PRO A 235 -4.33 14.70 -0.81
N ASP A 236 -4.93 14.90 -1.99
CA ASP A 236 -6.34 15.24 -2.17
C ASP A 236 -7.28 14.02 -2.24
N LEU A 237 -6.74 12.80 -2.14
CA LEU A 237 -7.55 11.59 -2.22
C LEU A 237 -8.52 11.52 -1.04
N THR A 238 -9.81 11.41 -1.33
CA THR A 238 -10.86 11.20 -0.35
C THR A 238 -10.95 9.73 0.06
N MET A 239 -11.26 9.48 1.34
CA MET A 239 -11.49 8.13 1.86
C MET A 239 -12.99 7.96 2.13
N GLU A 240 -13.57 6.87 1.66
CA GLU A 240 -14.94 6.44 1.94
C GLU A 240 -14.91 5.01 2.53
N PHE A 241 -15.87 4.70 3.39
CA PHE A 241 -15.87 3.50 4.20
C PHE A 241 -17.22 2.77 4.18
N LEU A 242 -17.34 1.73 5.01
CA LEU A 242 -18.57 0.95 5.14
C LEU A 242 -19.82 1.81 5.40
N ASP A 243 -19.71 2.85 6.23
CA ASP A 243 -20.83 3.74 6.51
C ASP A 243 -21.30 4.49 5.24
N ASP A 244 -20.38 4.91 4.38
CA ASP A 244 -20.70 5.55 3.10
C ASP A 244 -21.34 4.57 2.10
N TRP A 245 -20.97 3.28 2.15
CA TRP A 245 -21.63 2.22 1.40
C TRP A 245 -23.06 2.04 1.88
N ASP A 246 -23.25 1.88 3.19
CA ASP A 246 -24.56 1.68 3.81
C ASP A 246 -25.49 2.85 3.53
N ASP A 247 -24.98 4.08 3.53
CA ASP A 247 -25.78 5.27 3.20
C ASP A 247 -26.27 5.22 1.75
N ARG A 248 -25.41 4.86 0.78
CA ARG A 248 -25.83 4.67 -0.61
C ARG A 248 -26.88 3.56 -0.76
N VAL A 249 -26.71 2.46 -0.02
CA VAL A 249 -27.71 1.37 0.00
C VAL A 249 -29.07 1.87 0.50
N LYS A 250 -29.09 2.61 1.61
CA LYS A 250 -30.31 3.17 2.22
C LYS A 250 -31.00 4.21 1.33
N MET A 251 -30.23 4.98 0.56
CA MET A 251 -30.81 5.96 -0.38
C MET A 251 -31.68 5.32 -1.45
N GLY A 252 -31.44 4.06 -1.81
CA GLY A 252 -32.28 3.30 -2.75
C GLY A 252 -32.32 3.89 -4.16
N VAL A 253 -31.30 4.63 -4.56
CA VAL A 253 -31.11 5.16 -5.92
C VAL A 253 -29.89 4.53 -6.57
N PRO A 254 -29.84 4.37 -7.89
CA PRO A 254 -28.66 3.85 -8.57
C PRO A 254 -27.54 4.89 -8.57
N PHE A 255 -26.32 4.42 -8.36
CA PHE A 255 -25.08 5.17 -8.51
C PHE A 255 -24.26 4.58 -9.66
N VAL A 256 -23.55 5.42 -10.39
CA VAL A 256 -22.62 5.03 -11.44
C VAL A 256 -21.27 5.67 -11.18
N PHE A 257 -20.22 4.85 -11.09
CA PHE A 257 -18.86 5.31 -11.00
C PHE A 257 -18.30 5.56 -12.41
N ASP A 258 -17.64 6.69 -12.59
CA ASP A 258 -17.01 7.05 -13.84
C ASP A 258 -15.92 6.02 -14.22
N ARG A 259 -14.92 5.84 -13.34
CA ARG A 259 -13.92 4.78 -13.47
C ARG A 259 -13.59 4.15 -12.12
N VAL A 260 -13.63 2.84 -12.07
CA VAL A 260 -13.25 2.06 -10.89
C VAL A 260 -11.99 1.25 -11.20
N VAL A 261 -11.04 1.27 -10.29
CA VAL A 261 -10.04 0.22 -10.15
C VAL A 261 -10.48 -0.66 -9.00
N LEU A 262 -11.02 -1.82 -9.29
CA LEU A 262 -11.57 -2.77 -8.33
C LEU A 262 -10.48 -3.70 -7.84
N ALA A 263 -10.36 -3.86 -6.53
CA ALA A 263 -9.54 -4.89 -5.90
C ALA A 263 -10.39 -5.82 -5.04
N ASP A 264 -10.16 -7.11 -5.21
CA ASP A 264 -10.75 -8.18 -4.40
C ASP A 264 -9.73 -9.28 -4.13
N ARG A 265 -9.32 -9.39 -2.87
CA ARG A 265 -8.29 -10.34 -2.45
C ARG A 265 -8.74 -11.79 -2.66
N SER A 266 -9.99 -12.13 -2.39
CA SER A 266 -10.51 -13.49 -2.55
C SER A 266 -10.56 -13.91 -4.02
N ALA A 267 -10.98 -13.02 -4.91
CA ALA A 267 -10.93 -13.23 -6.34
C ALA A 267 -9.47 -13.39 -6.84
N ALA A 268 -8.55 -12.54 -6.36
CA ALA A 268 -7.13 -12.63 -6.71
C ALA A 268 -6.51 -13.98 -6.29
N MET A 269 -6.96 -14.58 -5.18
CA MET A 269 -6.44 -15.86 -4.69
C MET A 269 -6.73 -17.03 -5.63
N ARG A 270 -7.69 -16.90 -6.54
CA ARG A 270 -8.03 -17.94 -7.55
C ARG A 270 -6.99 -18.00 -8.68
N ALA A 271 -6.21 -16.93 -8.88
CA ALA A 271 -5.26 -16.82 -9.98
C ALA A 271 -4.03 -17.72 -9.82
N TYR A 272 -3.51 -18.23 -10.95
CA TYR A 272 -2.27 -19.02 -10.98
C TYR A 272 -1.09 -18.31 -10.33
N ASN A 273 -0.92 -17.01 -10.59
CA ASN A 273 0.18 -16.23 -10.01
C ASN A 273 0.07 -16.12 -8.48
N TYR A 274 -1.15 -16.03 -7.93
CA TYR A 274 -1.32 -16.08 -6.50
C TYR A 274 -0.93 -17.45 -5.93
N GLN A 275 -1.40 -18.52 -6.52
CA GLN A 275 -1.06 -19.88 -6.07
C GLN A 275 0.44 -20.12 -6.05
N ARG A 276 1.16 -19.58 -7.05
CA ARG A 276 2.62 -19.72 -7.14
C ARG A 276 3.36 -18.87 -6.12
N TYR A 277 3.00 -17.60 -5.96
CA TYR A 277 3.73 -16.62 -5.16
C TYR A 277 3.08 -16.31 -3.82
N GLN A 278 1.82 -16.67 -3.63
CA GLN A 278 0.98 -16.31 -2.49
C GLN A 278 0.92 -14.79 -2.24
N ARG A 279 0.95 -14.01 -3.35
CA ARG A 279 0.89 -12.54 -3.34
C ARG A 279 -0.24 -12.07 -4.25
N THR A 280 -1.19 -11.30 -3.70
CA THR A 280 -2.32 -10.78 -4.49
C THR A 280 -1.86 -9.79 -5.54
N ALA A 281 -0.88 -8.93 -5.23
CA ALA A 281 -0.29 -8.01 -6.20
C ALA A 281 0.35 -8.72 -7.41
N ALA A 282 0.83 -9.97 -7.24
CA ALA A 282 1.44 -10.73 -8.32
C ALA A 282 0.47 -10.97 -9.50
N VAL A 283 -0.83 -10.96 -9.21
CA VAL A 283 -1.87 -11.19 -10.22
C VAL A 283 -2.01 -10.02 -11.18
N ALA A 284 -1.69 -8.81 -10.77
CA ALA A 284 -1.76 -7.61 -11.61
C ALA A 284 -0.58 -7.47 -12.62
N PHE A 285 0.51 -8.22 -12.45
CA PHE A 285 1.72 -8.04 -13.27
C PHE A 285 1.63 -8.52 -14.72
N PRO A 286 0.77 -9.47 -15.12
CA PRO A 286 0.53 -9.77 -16.54
C PRO A 286 -0.07 -8.60 -17.34
N LEU A 287 -0.67 -7.62 -16.69
CA LEU A 287 -1.14 -6.41 -17.39
C LEU A 287 0.05 -5.64 -18.00
N PRO A 288 -0.12 -4.95 -19.14
CA PRO A 288 0.94 -4.12 -19.71
C PRO A 288 1.38 -3.03 -18.74
N GLY A 289 2.55 -2.43 -18.95
CA GLY A 289 2.99 -1.35 -18.07
C GLY A 289 4.44 -0.92 -18.34
N SER A 290 4.80 0.24 -17.81
CA SER A 290 6.15 0.77 -17.84
C SER A 290 7.05 0.01 -16.87
N MET A 291 8.33 -0.10 -17.17
CA MET A 291 9.35 -0.54 -16.21
C MET A 291 9.44 0.42 -15.01
N ASN A 292 9.05 1.67 -15.20
CA ASN A 292 9.07 2.73 -14.19
C ASN A 292 7.73 2.89 -13.45
N TRP A 293 6.85 1.91 -13.55
CA TRP A 293 5.46 1.99 -13.09
C TRP A 293 5.30 2.47 -11.64
N TRP A 294 6.25 2.16 -10.74
CA TRP A 294 6.20 2.54 -9.34
C TRP A 294 6.83 3.91 -9.04
N MET A 295 7.57 4.49 -9.98
CA MET A 295 8.33 5.72 -9.74
C MET A 295 7.45 6.91 -9.39
N THR A 296 6.22 7.01 -9.91
CA THR A 296 5.25 8.06 -9.54
C THR A 296 4.97 8.04 -8.04
N ILE A 297 4.66 6.86 -7.49
CA ILE A 297 4.34 6.69 -6.06
C ILE A 297 5.59 6.91 -5.21
N ARG A 298 6.69 6.23 -5.57
CA ARG A 298 7.96 6.36 -4.85
C ARG A 298 8.41 7.82 -4.74
N ASN A 299 8.42 8.53 -5.85
CA ASN A 299 8.95 9.89 -5.89
C ASN A 299 8.08 10.86 -5.09
N ASN A 300 6.76 10.74 -5.12
CA ASN A 300 5.87 11.54 -4.29
C ASN A 300 6.13 11.31 -2.79
N VAL A 301 6.27 10.05 -2.38
CA VAL A 301 6.52 9.70 -0.96
C VAL A 301 7.91 10.16 -0.51
N VAL A 302 8.93 9.99 -1.34
CA VAL A 302 10.32 10.40 -1.02
C VAL A 302 10.43 11.93 -0.97
N GLN A 303 9.78 12.65 -1.88
CA GLN A 303 9.72 14.10 -1.88
C GLN A 303 8.97 14.64 -0.65
N PHE A 304 7.86 14.01 -0.28
CA PHE A 304 7.14 14.33 0.96
C PHE A 304 8.03 14.16 2.20
N ALA A 305 8.90 13.16 2.21
CA ALA A 305 9.88 12.95 3.26
C ALA A 305 11.04 13.98 3.25
N GLY A 306 11.00 14.97 2.36
CA GLY A 306 12.00 16.05 2.28
C GLY A 306 13.30 15.66 1.56
N MET A 307 13.26 14.61 0.73
CA MET A 307 14.40 14.19 -0.07
C MET A 307 14.19 14.45 -1.55
N ASP A 308 15.27 14.70 -2.26
CA ASP A 308 15.24 14.72 -3.72
C ASP A 308 15.08 13.27 -4.23
N PRO A 309 13.99 12.95 -4.94
CA PRO A 309 13.76 11.59 -5.44
C PRO A 309 14.78 11.14 -6.49
N THR A 310 15.54 12.05 -7.11
CA THR A 310 16.60 11.72 -8.06
C THR A 310 17.89 11.31 -7.36
N THR A 311 18.10 11.69 -6.10
CA THR A 311 19.23 11.22 -5.28
C THR A 311 18.96 9.79 -4.84
N GLY A 312 19.29 8.85 -5.69
CA GLY A 312 19.12 7.44 -5.42
C GLY A 312 20.41 6.75 -5.05
N SER A 313 20.28 5.68 -4.28
CA SER A 313 21.38 4.78 -4.01
C SER A 313 21.86 4.13 -5.31
N GLY A 314 23.17 4.06 -5.50
CA GLY A 314 23.81 3.52 -6.72
C GLY A 314 24.17 4.56 -7.77
N THR A 315 23.61 5.76 -7.75
CA THR A 315 24.11 6.94 -8.52
C THR A 315 25.16 7.73 -7.75
N THR A 316 25.28 7.49 -6.44
CA THR A 316 26.27 8.14 -5.58
C THR A 316 27.56 7.33 -5.53
N SER A 317 28.68 8.02 -5.43
CA SER A 317 30.01 7.43 -5.20
C SER A 317 30.12 6.68 -3.85
N ASN A 318 29.12 6.85 -2.97
CA ASN A 318 29.10 6.25 -1.64
C ASN A 318 27.83 5.42 -1.42
N PRO A 319 27.87 4.10 -1.64
CA PRO A 319 26.72 3.22 -1.41
C PRO A 319 26.36 3.12 0.08
N VAL A 320 25.08 2.88 0.34
CA VAL A 320 24.52 2.77 1.69
C VAL A 320 24.03 1.35 1.94
N ILE A 321 24.57 0.71 2.98
CA ILE A 321 24.10 -0.58 3.49
C ILE A 321 23.22 -0.31 4.72
N THR A 322 22.00 -0.82 4.72
CA THR A 322 21.07 -0.69 5.86
C THR A 322 20.66 -2.06 6.37
N TYR A 323 21.07 -2.39 7.58
CA TYR A 323 20.62 -3.57 8.30
C TYR A 323 19.48 -3.20 9.25
N ILE A 324 18.28 -3.72 8.96
CA ILE A 324 17.09 -3.59 9.83
C ILE A 324 17.14 -4.72 10.85
N SER A 325 17.66 -4.42 12.02
CA SER A 325 17.78 -5.37 13.12
C SER A 325 16.43 -5.62 13.80
N ARG A 326 16.20 -6.84 14.24
CA ARG A 326 15.02 -7.24 15.02
C ARG A 326 15.37 -7.77 16.41
N GLN A 327 16.62 -7.59 16.87
CA GLN A 327 17.14 -8.18 18.12
C GLN A 327 16.43 -7.70 19.40
N ALA A 328 15.58 -6.68 19.30
CA ALA A 328 14.74 -6.21 20.42
C ALA A 328 13.24 -6.58 20.25
N TRP A 329 12.85 -7.32 19.19
CA TRP A 329 11.43 -7.53 18.85
C TRP A 329 10.78 -8.76 19.53
N GLY A 330 11.59 -9.72 20.03
CA GLY A 330 11.12 -10.91 20.73
C GLY A 330 10.73 -12.09 19.83
N ARG A 331 10.77 -11.94 18.50
CA ARG A 331 10.59 -13.04 17.52
C ARG A 331 11.24 -12.71 16.19
N ARG A 332 11.54 -13.73 15.38
CA ARG A 332 12.29 -13.59 14.12
C ARG A 332 13.58 -12.84 14.36
N MET A 333 14.36 -13.32 15.32
CA MET A 333 15.65 -12.76 15.69
C MET A 333 16.77 -13.70 15.26
N LEU A 334 17.90 -13.13 14.94
CA LEU A 334 19.13 -13.91 14.73
C LEU A 334 19.62 -14.49 16.05
N ILE A 335 20.35 -15.60 15.98
CA ILE A 335 21.21 -16.04 17.09
C ILE A 335 22.10 -14.86 17.46
N LYS A 336 22.22 -14.59 18.75
CA LYS A 336 22.89 -13.37 19.26
C LYS A 336 24.33 -13.25 18.76
N GLU A 337 25.09 -14.33 18.83
CA GLU A 337 26.49 -14.41 18.41
C GLU A 337 26.61 -14.16 16.89
N ASP A 338 25.72 -14.71 16.10
CA ASP A 338 25.67 -14.51 14.64
C ASP A 338 25.32 -13.05 14.29
N HIS A 339 24.39 -12.44 15.05
CA HIS A 339 24.10 -11.01 14.92
C HIS A 339 25.32 -10.14 15.20
N GLU A 340 26.03 -10.40 16.31
CA GLU A 340 27.23 -9.64 16.68
C GLU A 340 28.34 -9.78 15.62
N LEU A 341 28.52 -10.99 15.08
CA LEU A 341 29.45 -11.23 13.96
C LEU A 341 29.01 -10.50 12.69
N LEU A 342 27.74 -10.55 12.32
CA LEU A 342 27.21 -9.81 11.17
C LEU A 342 27.49 -8.32 11.30
N VAL A 343 27.16 -7.72 12.44
CA VAL A 343 27.42 -6.30 12.72
C VAL A 343 28.88 -5.95 12.57
N LYS A 344 29.78 -6.79 13.11
CA LYS A 344 31.23 -6.62 12.98
C LYS A 344 31.68 -6.65 11.53
N GLU A 345 31.20 -7.60 10.73
CA GLU A 345 31.56 -7.71 9.32
C GLU A 345 31.03 -6.55 8.48
N LEU A 346 29.82 -6.05 8.76
CA LEU A 346 29.30 -4.86 8.10
C LEU A 346 30.12 -3.60 8.43
N TYR A 347 30.54 -3.42 9.67
CA TYR A 347 31.42 -2.31 10.04
C TYR A 347 32.81 -2.46 9.43
N ARG A 348 33.30 -3.69 9.26
CA ARG A 348 34.56 -3.92 8.51
C ARG A 348 34.46 -3.42 7.06
N LEU A 349 33.33 -3.70 6.37
CA LEU A 349 33.08 -3.17 5.03
C LEU A 349 33.07 -1.63 5.01
N ARG A 350 32.46 -0.98 6.00
CA ARG A 350 32.51 0.48 6.17
C ARG A 350 33.94 0.99 6.26
N ASP A 351 34.76 0.39 7.14
CA ASP A 351 36.08 0.88 7.48
C ASP A 351 37.09 0.62 6.34
N GLU A 352 36.92 -0.49 5.61
CA GLU A 352 37.81 -0.85 4.48
C GLU A 352 37.46 -0.08 3.19
N ASN A 353 36.20 0.27 2.95
CA ASN A 353 35.74 0.83 1.68
C ASN A 353 35.21 2.28 1.78
N GLY A 354 35.06 2.81 2.97
CA GLY A 354 34.46 4.14 3.20
C GLY A 354 32.94 4.21 2.95
N TRP A 355 32.27 3.06 2.87
CA TRP A 355 30.81 3.01 2.63
C TRP A 355 30.01 3.38 3.86
N GLU A 356 28.78 3.87 3.65
CA GLU A 356 27.87 4.13 4.76
C GLU A 356 27.21 2.81 5.21
N VAL A 357 27.22 2.54 6.51
CA VAL A 357 26.56 1.37 7.12
C VAL A 357 25.67 1.83 8.26
N ASN A 358 24.39 1.51 8.17
CA ASN A 358 23.38 1.80 9.17
C ASN A 358 22.86 0.49 9.77
N ILE A 359 22.90 0.38 11.09
CA ILE A 359 22.28 -0.72 11.85
C ILE A 359 21.14 -0.12 12.66
N VAL A 360 19.91 -0.41 12.27
CA VAL A 360 18.74 0.29 12.81
C VAL A 360 17.70 -0.66 13.37
N LEU A 361 16.97 -0.17 14.35
CA LEU A 361 15.73 -0.75 14.86
C LEU A 361 14.58 0.10 14.28
N ALA A 362 13.85 -0.43 13.31
CA ALA A 362 12.81 0.34 12.60
C ALA A 362 11.76 0.91 13.57
N GLU A 363 11.43 0.17 14.64
CA GLU A 363 10.50 0.60 15.67
C GLU A 363 11.00 1.78 16.54
N LYS A 364 12.27 2.14 16.43
CA LYS A 364 12.86 3.32 17.12
C LYS A 364 12.96 4.55 16.22
N MET A 365 12.69 4.38 14.94
CA MET A 365 12.72 5.47 13.96
C MET A 365 11.32 6.03 13.74
N ASN A 366 11.22 7.33 13.52
CA ASN A 366 9.96 7.88 13.04
C ASN A 366 9.73 7.50 11.56
N ARG A 367 8.50 7.67 11.08
CA ARG A 367 8.07 7.23 9.74
C ARG A 367 8.85 7.90 8.61
N VAL A 368 9.11 9.20 8.74
CA VAL A 368 9.84 9.99 7.74
C VAL A 368 11.30 9.54 7.68
N GLU A 369 11.95 9.32 8.83
CA GLU A 369 13.32 8.78 8.89
C GLU A 369 13.43 7.42 8.24
N GLN A 370 12.43 6.54 8.40
CA GLN A 370 12.42 5.23 7.75
C GLN A 370 12.38 5.37 6.21
N ILE A 371 11.54 6.28 5.68
CA ILE A 371 11.46 6.56 4.24
C ILE A 371 12.77 7.18 3.74
N GLN A 372 13.30 8.18 4.44
CA GLN A 372 14.56 8.84 4.08
C GLN A 372 15.73 7.85 4.02
N LEU A 373 15.84 6.96 5.01
CA LEU A 373 16.88 5.95 5.02
C LEU A 373 16.70 4.96 3.87
N ALA A 374 15.48 4.44 3.66
CA ALA A 374 15.20 3.51 2.58
C ALA A 374 15.47 4.13 1.19
N ALA A 375 15.08 5.41 0.98
CA ALA A 375 15.25 6.11 -0.29
C ALA A 375 16.72 6.20 -0.74
N ARG A 376 17.67 6.26 0.20
CA ARG A 376 19.11 6.33 -0.08
C ARG A 376 19.84 5.00 0.09
N THR A 377 19.15 3.94 0.53
CA THR A 377 19.73 2.61 0.74
C THR A 377 20.02 1.91 -0.59
N THR A 378 21.24 1.40 -0.74
CA THR A 378 21.65 0.54 -1.87
C THR A 378 21.39 -0.92 -1.55
N ILE A 379 21.79 -1.37 -0.35
CA ILE A 379 21.56 -2.74 0.11
C ILE A 379 20.74 -2.68 1.41
N MET A 380 19.54 -3.21 1.38
CA MET A 380 18.70 -3.41 2.57
C MET A 380 18.77 -4.86 2.99
N LEU A 381 19.07 -5.12 4.26
CA LEU A 381 19.15 -6.48 4.78
C LEU A 381 18.47 -6.62 6.14
N GLY A 382 17.96 -7.82 6.44
CA GLY A 382 17.29 -8.11 7.69
C GLY A 382 16.60 -9.47 7.71
N VAL A 383 16.15 -9.86 8.89
CA VAL A 383 15.30 -11.05 9.03
C VAL A 383 13.92 -10.76 8.44
N HIS A 384 13.32 -11.77 7.78
CA HIS A 384 11.95 -11.70 7.27
C HIS A 384 10.99 -10.98 8.23
N GLY A 385 10.36 -9.91 7.78
CA GLY A 385 9.46 -9.14 8.62
C GLY A 385 9.19 -7.71 8.15
N ASN A 386 8.17 -7.08 8.75
CA ASN A 386 7.54 -5.86 8.30
C ASN A 386 8.49 -4.65 8.06
N GLY A 387 9.65 -4.59 8.72
CA GLY A 387 10.64 -3.55 8.48
C GLY A 387 11.18 -3.55 7.04
N LEU A 388 11.26 -4.73 6.39
CA LEU A 388 11.69 -4.85 5.01
C LEU A 388 10.67 -4.28 4.01
N THR A 389 9.42 -3.99 4.41
CA THR A 389 8.45 -3.32 3.54
C THR A 389 8.97 -2.00 2.98
N ASN A 390 9.86 -1.33 3.71
CA ASN A 390 10.50 -0.09 3.27
C ASN A 390 11.34 -0.23 1.98
N LEU A 391 11.60 -1.46 1.49
CA LEU A 391 12.24 -1.69 0.19
C LEU A 391 11.49 -0.99 -0.97
N VAL A 392 10.17 -0.76 -0.84
CA VAL A 392 9.36 -0.08 -1.86
C VAL A 392 9.76 1.38 -2.07
N TRP A 393 10.53 1.97 -1.16
CA TRP A 393 11.06 3.34 -1.25
C TRP A 393 12.51 3.39 -1.76
N MET A 394 13.19 2.24 -1.89
CA MET A 394 14.53 2.19 -2.48
C MET A 394 14.48 2.65 -3.94
N HIS A 395 15.59 3.21 -4.41
CA HIS A 395 15.73 3.54 -5.84
C HIS A 395 16.19 2.28 -6.60
N PRO A 396 15.47 1.82 -7.63
CA PRO A 396 15.91 0.68 -8.42
C PRO A 396 17.15 1.04 -9.23
N THR A 397 18.22 0.31 -8.99
CA THR A 397 19.49 0.38 -9.73
C THR A 397 20.07 -1.03 -9.90
N PRO A 398 21.00 -1.26 -10.79
CA PRO A 398 21.63 -2.59 -10.94
C PRO A 398 22.30 -3.12 -9.66
N ARG A 399 22.69 -2.22 -8.74
CA ARG A 399 23.29 -2.58 -7.45
C ARG A 399 22.26 -2.68 -6.33
N ALA A 400 21.05 -2.11 -6.50
CA ALA A 400 20.01 -2.15 -5.49
C ALA A 400 19.66 -3.61 -5.14
N THR A 401 19.75 -3.93 -3.85
CA THR A 401 19.65 -5.32 -3.40
C THR A 401 18.92 -5.39 -2.06
N VAL A 402 18.07 -6.39 -1.92
CA VAL A 402 17.47 -6.81 -0.64
C VAL A 402 18.05 -8.15 -0.25
N MET A 403 18.52 -8.30 0.98
CA MET A 403 19.01 -9.56 1.54
C MET A 403 18.14 -9.96 2.73
N GLU A 404 17.40 -11.03 2.58
CA GLU A 404 16.42 -11.49 3.54
C GLU A 404 16.88 -12.77 4.25
N PHE A 405 16.87 -12.75 5.59
CA PHE A 405 17.34 -13.87 6.40
C PHE A 405 16.16 -14.71 6.86
N PHE A 406 16.24 -16.00 6.62
CA PHE A 406 15.21 -16.98 6.99
C PHE A 406 15.79 -18.05 7.93
N PHE A 407 14.91 -18.63 8.72
CA PHE A 407 15.21 -19.91 9.36
C PHE A 407 15.44 -21.00 8.28
N PRO A 408 16.43 -21.90 8.44
CA PRO A 408 16.74 -22.92 7.44
C PRO A 408 15.49 -23.72 7.02
N GLY A 409 15.28 -23.85 5.71
CA GLY A 409 14.11 -24.48 5.12
C GLY A 409 12.85 -23.58 5.06
N GLY A 410 12.90 -22.38 5.63
CA GLY A 410 11.82 -21.39 5.55
C GLY A 410 11.99 -20.44 4.38
N PHE A 411 10.88 -20.07 3.73
CA PHE A 411 10.89 -19.07 2.66
C PHE A 411 9.47 -18.51 2.45
N ALA A 412 9.40 -17.24 2.08
CA ALA A 412 8.17 -16.60 1.63
C ALA A 412 8.50 -15.56 0.54
N HIS A 413 7.64 -15.44 -0.46
CA HIS A 413 7.82 -14.51 -1.57
C HIS A 413 7.48 -13.04 -1.24
N ASP A 414 7.18 -12.69 0.01
CA ASP A 414 6.75 -11.35 0.39
C ASP A 414 7.68 -10.26 -0.16
N TYR A 415 8.93 -10.28 0.26
CA TYR A 415 9.91 -9.25 -0.12
C TYR A 415 10.67 -9.63 -1.38
N GLU A 416 10.81 -10.92 -1.69
CA GLU A 416 11.38 -11.39 -2.95
C GLU A 416 10.56 -10.86 -4.13
N TYR A 417 9.24 -11.16 -4.13
CA TYR A 417 8.39 -10.75 -5.24
C TYR A 417 8.29 -9.23 -5.36
N THR A 418 8.15 -8.53 -4.21
CA THR A 418 8.10 -7.07 -4.17
C THR A 418 9.37 -6.44 -4.73
N ALA A 419 10.55 -6.89 -4.28
CA ALA A 419 11.84 -6.38 -4.76
C ALA A 419 12.01 -6.60 -6.27
N ARG A 420 11.79 -7.84 -6.73
CA ARG A 420 11.91 -8.21 -8.15
C ARG A 420 10.94 -7.42 -9.05
N SER A 421 9.73 -7.16 -8.58
CA SER A 421 8.73 -6.36 -9.28
C SER A 421 9.13 -4.89 -9.44
N LEU A 422 10.07 -4.41 -8.65
CA LEU A 422 10.65 -3.06 -8.69
C LEU A 422 12.00 -3.01 -9.42
N GLY A 423 12.48 -4.13 -9.96
CA GLY A 423 13.82 -4.20 -10.57
C GLY A 423 14.97 -4.23 -9.55
N ILE A 424 14.67 -4.55 -8.29
CA ILE A 424 15.64 -4.69 -7.20
C ILE A 424 16.00 -6.17 -7.05
N THR A 425 17.29 -6.49 -6.98
CA THR A 425 17.74 -7.88 -6.80
C THR A 425 17.45 -8.35 -5.38
N HIS A 426 16.92 -9.56 -5.22
CA HIS A 426 16.68 -10.16 -3.91
C HIS A 426 17.54 -11.41 -3.71
N TYR A 427 18.11 -11.54 -2.52
CA TYR A 427 18.75 -12.76 -2.04
C TYR A 427 18.12 -13.19 -0.73
N GLY A 428 17.70 -14.47 -0.66
CA GLY A 428 17.36 -15.13 0.60
C GLY A 428 18.59 -15.84 1.17
N PHE A 429 18.67 -15.97 2.49
CA PHE A 429 19.76 -16.66 3.19
C PHE A 429 19.25 -17.72 4.16
N TRP A 430 19.90 -18.88 4.14
CA TRP A 430 19.87 -19.91 5.16
C TRP A 430 21.29 -20.09 5.72
N GLY A 431 21.60 -19.46 6.84
CA GLY A 431 22.94 -19.46 7.40
C GLY A 431 23.99 -18.86 6.44
N SER A 432 24.83 -19.70 5.84
CA SER A 432 25.84 -19.29 4.86
C SER A 432 25.41 -19.43 3.40
N ALA A 433 24.32 -20.15 3.13
CA ALA A 433 23.83 -20.39 1.78
C ALA A 433 22.87 -19.27 1.36
N SER A 434 23.10 -18.70 0.18
CA SER A 434 22.19 -17.71 -0.43
C SER A 434 21.53 -18.28 -1.67
N PHE A 435 20.32 -17.79 -1.97
CA PHE A 435 19.56 -18.11 -3.16
C PHE A 435 18.87 -16.87 -3.70
N THR A 436 18.60 -16.83 -4.99
CA THR A 436 17.96 -15.70 -5.69
C THR A 436 17.10 -16.23 -6.83
N SER A 437 16.17 -15.41 -7.34
CA SER A 437 15.38 -15.75 -8.51
C SER A 437 16.27 -16.02 -9.74
N PRO A 438 15.98 -17.03 -10.59
CA PRO A 438 14.77 -17.87 -10.57
C PRO A 438 14.80 -19.06 -9.59
N ASP A 439 15.95 -19.35 -8.97
CA ASP A 439 16.21 -20.55 -8.16
C ASP A 439 15.83 -20.30 -6.67
N THR A 440 14.59 -19.86 -6.45
CA THR A 440 14.06 -19.66 -5.09
C THR A 440 13.40 -20.92 -4.55
N PRO A 441 13.44 -21.17 -3.22
CA PRO A 441 12.66 -22.22 -2.60
C PRO A 441 11.15 -22.02 -2.78
N VAL A 442 10.36 -23.05 -2.50
CA VAL A 442 8.92 -22.91 -2.36
C VAL A 442 8.55 -22.26 -1.02
N ASN A 443 7.39 -21.62 -0.96
CA ASN A 443 6.90 -21.05 0.31
C ASN A 443 6.81 -22.15 1.38
N ALA A 444 7.47 -21.92 2.51
CA ALA A 444 7.50 -22.85 3.64
C ALA A 444 7.71 -22.09 4.97
N TYR A 445 6.99 -22.56 5.99
CA TYR A 445 7.01 -21.97 7.33
C TYR A 445 7.31 -23.05 8.38
N PRO A 446 8.55 -23.60 8.40
CA PRO A 446 8.91 -24.65 9.35
C PRO A 446 8.86 -24.16 10.81
N GLU A 447 8.86 -25.11 11.75
CA GLU A 447 9.08 -24.80 13.15
C GLU A 447 10.40 -24.02 13.32
N GLY A 448 10.39 -22.93 14.11
CA GLY A 448 11.53 -22.01 14.22
C GLY A 448 11.49 -20.78 13.27
N PHE A 449 10.66 -20.80 12.22
CA PHE A 449 10.51 -19.63 11.33
C PHE A 449 10.10 -18.35 12.06
N GLN A 450 9.30 -18.46 13.11
CA GLN A 450 8.86 -17.35 13.95
C GLN A 450 9.73 -17.14 15.21
N GLY A 451 10.77 -17.98 15.38
CA GLY A 451 11.60 -18.04 16.58
C GLY A 451 12.63 -16.92 16.72
N ASP A 452 13.51 -17.10 17.68
CA ASP A 452 14.58 -16.17 18.07
C ASP A 452 15.99 -16.74 17.88
N ALA A 453 16.11 -17.83 17.14
CA ALA A 453 17.36 -18.55 16.88
C ALA A 453 17.59 -18.79 15.39
N ILE A 454 17.43 -17.76 14.56
CA ILE A 454 17.69 -17.81 13.12
C ILE A 454 19.21 -17.68 12.90
N PRO A 455 19.87 -18.69 12.31
CA PRO A 455 21.31 -18.64 12.05
C PRO A 455 21.63 -17.76 10.86
N ILE A 456 22.76 -17.04 10.91
CA ILE A 456 23.30 -16.28 9.77
C ILE A 456 24.83 -16.27 9.80
N ASN A 457 25.44 -16.42 8.65
CA ASN A 457 26.90 -16.24 8.51
C ASN A 457 27.20 -14.80 8.07
N GLY A 458 27.63 -13.97 9.01
CA GLY A 458 27.93 -12.56 8.76
C GLY A 458 28.99 -12.33 7.70
N ALA A 459 30.02 -13.20 7.61
CA ALA A 459 31.07 -13.10 6.59
C ALA A 459 30.53 -13.40 5.17
N ALA A 460 29.62 -14.37 5.04
CA ALA A 460 28.97 -14.68 3.75
C ALA A 460 28.08 -13.52 3.28
N VAL A 461 27.32 -12.92 4.20
CA VAL A 461 26.48 -11.73 3.91
C VAL A 461 27.35 -10.55 3.50
N ALA A 462 28.39 -10.24 4.27
CA ALA A 462 29.32 -9.14 3.97
C ALA A 462 30.02 -9.32 2.62
N ARG A 463 30.43 -10.54 2.29
CA ARG A 463 31.01 -10.85 0.98
C ARG A 463 30.02 -10.56 -0.15
N LEU A 464 28.78 -11.02 -0.02
CA LEU A 464 27.76 -10.74 -1.04
C LEU A 464 27.43 -9.23 -1.14
N CYS A 465 27.44 -8.49 -0.02
CA CYS A 465 27.34 -7.03 -0.06
C CYS A 465 28.48 -6.41 -0.87
N PHE A 466 29.72 -6.87 -0.64
CA PHE A 466 30.89 -6.40 -1.39
C PHE A 466 30.76 -6.71 -2.88
N ASP A 467 30.44 -7.95 -3.24
CA ASP A 467 30.26 -8.39 -4.62
C ASP A 467 29.18 -7.57 -5.36
N ARG A 468 28.07 -7.27 -4.69
CA ARG A 468 26.98 -6.45 -5.25
C ARG A 468 27.37 -4.97 -5.44
N LEU A 469 28.11 -4.40 -4.52
CA LEU A 469 28.49 -2.99 -4.58
C LEU A 469 29.66 -2.72 -5.52
N THR A 470 30.51 -3.73 -5.75
CA THR A 470 31.64 -3.66 -6.68
C THR A 470 31.29 -4.16 -8.08
N LEU A 471 30.03 -4.48 -8.33
CA LEU A 471 29.56 -4.93 -9.65
C LEU A 471 30.01 -3.91 -10.72
N ALA A 472 30.81 -4.39 -11.70
CA ALA A 472 31.09 -3.59 -12.86
C ALA A 472 29.77 -3.36 -13.63
N LEU A 473 29.37 -2.12 -13.75
CA LEU A 473 28.26 -1.74 -14.62
C LEU A 473 28.85 -1.62 -16.02
N GLU A 474 28.32 -2.40 -16.98
CA GLU A 474 28.59 -2.12 -18.38
C GLU A 474 28.07 -0.70 -18.63
N VAL A 475 28.95 0.19 -19.00
CA VAL A 475 28.56 1.52 -19.50
C VAL A 475 28.10 1.25 -20.91
N ASP A 476 26.78 1.26 -21.12
CA ASP A 476 26.25 1.31 -22.47
C ASP A 476 26.72 2.64 -23.09
N ASP A 477 27.66 2.55 -24.05
CA ASP A 477 28.16 3.66 -24.84
C ASP A 477 27.06 4.25 -25.75
#